data_648ef227e87dd3337aab0e364a34927c
#
_entry.id   648ef227e87dd3337aab0e364a34927c
#
_cell.length_a   1.000
_cell.length_b   1.000
_cell.length_c   1.000
_cell.angle_alpha   90.00
_cell.angle_beta   90.00
_cell.angle_gamma   90.00
#
_symmetry.space_group_name_H-M   'P 1'
#
loop_
_entity.id
_entity.type
_entity.pdbx_description
1 polymer ?
#
loop_
_entity_poly.entity_id
_entity_poly.type
_entity_poly.pdbx_seq_one_letter_code
_entity_poly.pdbx_strand_id
1 'polypeptide(L)'
;MKGLDNTPSAPVIANLQRVCAWLEDLRREWNKRYGSGNDPIVINSAYRSPAVNRAVGGVSTSNHLTGCAADIRVSGLPQALRYAVLLMDIADARHEDFDEILLERSASAIWLHFAVRASNNRLKIRFIKQ
;
A
#
# COMPACT_ATOMS: atom_id res chain seq x y z
N MET A 1 17.78 7.10 -1.43
CA MET A 1 18.00 6.93 0.02
C MET A 1 19.28 6.18 0.32
N LYS A 2 20.23 6.35 -0.56
CA LYS A 2 21.54 5.70 -0.47
C LYS A 2 22.25 6.11 0.83
N GLY A 3 22.76 5.16 1.57
CA GLY A 3 23.48 5.41 2.81
C GLY A 3 22.59 5.53 4.07
N LEU A 4 21.27 5.53 3.94
CA LEU A 4 20.37 5.55 5.09
C LEU A 4 19.98 4.14 5.49
N ASP A 5 19.98 3.88 6.81
CA ASP A 5 19.54 2.60 7.35
C ASP A 5 18.01 2.51 7.28
N ASN A 6 17.51 1.43 6.68
CA ASN A 6 16.09 1.13 6.58
C ASN A 6 15.80 -0.29 7.08
N THR A 7 16.60 -0.82 7.97
CA THR A 7 16.42 -2.16 8.52
C THR A 7 15.17 -2.21 9.43
N PRO A 8 14.19 -3.09 9.17
CA PRO A 8 12.99 -3.16 9.99
C PRO A 8 13.22 -3.94 11.28
N SER A 9 12.52 -3.53 12.33
CA SER A 9 12.43 -4.30 13.58
C SER A 9 11.46 -5.48 13.44
N ALA A 10 11.45 -6.39 14.42
CA ALA A 10 10.53 -7.54 14.42
C ALA A 10 9.05 -7.12 14.37
N PRO A 11 8.57 -6.12 15.14
CA PRO A 11 7.19 -5.65 15.02
C PRO A 11 6.86 -5.09 13.63
N VAL A 12 7.79 -4.37 13.01
CA VAL A 12 7.61 -3.84 11.65
C VAL A 12 7.49 -4.99 10.65
N ILE A 13 8.31 -6.03 10.77
CA ILE A 13 8.23 -7.21 9.90
C ILE A 13 6.86 -7.87 10.01
N ALA A 14 6.31 -8.01 11.21
CA ALA A 14 4.97 -8.57 11.41
C ALA A 14 3.89 -7.73 10.69
N ASN A 15 4.01 -6.39 10.74
CA ASN A 15 3.12 -5.49 10.03
C ASN A 15 3.27 -5.62 8.51
N LEU A 16 4.51 -5.72 8.01
CA LEU A 16 4.76 -5.94 6.59
C LEU A 16 4.17 -7.26 6.10
N GLN A 17 4.25 -8.31 6.90
CA GLN A 17 3.65 -9.60 6.56
C GLN A 17 2.13 -9.50 6.41
N ARG A 18 1.47 -8.70 7.25
CA ARG A 18 0.03 -8.44 7.13
C ARG A 18 -0.30 -7.73 5.82
N VAL A 19 0.43 -6.67 5.50
CA VAL A 19 0.27 -5.95 4.23
C VAL A 19 0.47 -6.90 3.05
N CYS A 20 1.53 -7.71 3.09
CA CYS A 20 1.82 -8.67 2.02
C CYS A 20 0.70 -9.70 1.83
N ALA A 21 0.07 -10.16 2.91
CA ALA A 21 -1.04 -11.11 2.81
C ALA A 21 -2.22 -10.50 2.01
N TRP A 22 -2.54 -9.24 2.26
CA TRP A 22 -3.57 -8.54 1.48
C TRP A 22 -3.14 -8.33 0.03
N LEU A 23 -1.88 -8.00 -0.20
CA LEU A 23 -1.36 -7.80 -1.56
C LEU A 23 -1.33 -9.11 -2.36
N GLU A 24 -1.10 -10.24 -1.71
CA GLU A 24 -1.22 -11.55 -2.36
C GLU A 24 -2.67 -11.83 -2.78
N ASP A 25 -3.64 -11.48 -1.95
CA ASP A 25 -5.06 -11.58 -2.31
C ASP A 25 -5.36 -10.66 -3.51
N LEU A 26 -4.83 -9.43 -3.49
CA LEU A 26 -4.99 -8.48 -4.59
C LEU A 26 -4.41 -9.06 -5.89
N ARG A 27 -3.22 -9.63 -5.84
CA ARG A 27 -2.58 -10.24 -7.01
C ARG A 27 -3.44 -11.35 -7.60
N ARG A 28 -3.96 -12.24 -6.77
CA ARG A 28 -4.84 -13.33 -7.23
C ARG A 28 -6.11 -12.79 -7.85
N GLU A 29 -6.78 -11.83 -7.20
CA GLU A 29 -8.04 -11.29 -7.70
C GLU A 29 -7.86 -10.47 -8.97
N TRP A 30 -6.77 -9.71 -9.06
CA TRP A 30 -6.43 -8.99 -10.29
C TRP A 30 -6.26 -9.94 -11.47
N ASN A 31 -5.46 -10.98 -11.31
CA ASN A 31 -5.18 -11.93 -12.39
C ASN A 31 -6.39 -12.75 -12.77
N LYS A 32 -7.29 -13.01 -11.83
CA LYS A 32 -8.53 -13.74 -12.07
C LYS A 32 -9.51 -12.95 -12.91
N ARG A 33 -9.55 -11.61 -12.77
CA ARG A 33 -10.56 -10.75 -13.38
C ARG A 33 -10.04 -9.90 -14.54
N TYR A 34 -8.83 -9.41 -14.47
CA TYR A 34 -8.32 -8.39 -15.40
C TYR A 34 -6.97 -8.71 -16.00
N GLY A 35 -6.11 -9.41 -15.28
CA GLY A 35 -4.73 -9.63 -15.66
C GLY A 35 -4.53 -10.78 -16.62
N SER A 36 -3.26 -11.02 -16.96
CA SER A 36 -2.85 -12.08 -17.88
C SER A 36 -2.77 -13.47 -17.24
N GLY A 37 -2.91 -13.55 -15.91
CA GLY A 37 -2.74 -14.76 -15.11
C GLY A 37 -1.52 -14.74 -14.21
N ASN A 38 -0.50 -13.98 -14.55
CA ASN A 38 0.75 -13.87 -13.80
C ASN A 38 1.23 -12.43 -13.61
N ASP A 39 0.34 -11.45 -13.70
CA ASP A 39 0.73 -10.06 -13.48
C ASP A 39 1.19 -9.86 -12.03
N PRO A 40 2.34 -9.21 -11.79
CA PRO A 40 2.77 -8.91 -10.44
C PRO A 40 2.07 -7.68 -9.89
N ILE A 41 2.01 -7.58 -8.56
CA ILE A 41 1.75 -6.31 -7.89
C ILE A 41 3.12 -5.69 -7.60
N VAL A 42 3.42 -4.57 -8.22
CA VAL A 42 4.73 -3.93 -8.11
C VAL A 42 4.70 -2.89 -7.00
N ILE A 43 5.59 -3.03 -6.04
CA ILE A 43 5.67 -2.17 -4.86
C ILE A 43 6.81 -1.19 -5.04
N ASN A 44 6.51 0.12 -4.98
CA ASN A 44 7.50 1.17 -5.09
C ASN A 44 8.10 1.58 -3.74
N SER A 45 7.32 1.46 -2.66
CA SER A 45 7.73 1.81 -1.31
C SER A 45 6.89 1.04 -0.30
N ALA A 46 7.51 0.61 0.79
CA ALA A 46 6.80 -0.04 1.89
C ALA A 46 7.29 0.54 3.22
N TYR A 47 8.06 -0.21 4.02
CA TYR A 47 8.61 0.35 5.25
C TYR A 47 9.59 1.48 4.96
N ARG A 48 9.47 2.55 5.74
CA ARG A 48 10.43 3.65 5.78
C ARG A 48 10.83 3.92 7.23
N SER A 49 12.14 3.86 7.52
CA SER A 49 12.66 4.31 8.81
C SER A 49 12.38 5.82 8.96
N PRO A 50 12.45 6.38 10.19
CA PRO A 50 12.26 7.82 10.37
C PRO A 50 13.19 8.67 9.50
N ALA A 51 14.45 8.25 9.34
CA ALA A 51 15.42 8.96 8.50
C ALA A 51 15.03 8.94 7.02
N VAL A 52 14.65 7.76 6.50
CA VAL A 52 14.17 7.61 5.12
C VAL A 52 12.89 8.40 4.89
N ASN A 53 11.95 8.33 5.83
CA ASN A 53 10.69 9.07 5.73
C ASN A 53 10.91 10.59 5.65
N ARG A 54 11.82 11.11 6.46
CA ARG A 54 12.19 12.54 6.39
C ARG A 54 12.82 12.90 5.06
N ALA A 55 13.71 12.05 4.57
CA ALA A 55 14.43 12.28 3.31
C ALA A 55 13.51 12.35 2.09
N VAL A 56 12.39 11.59 2.09
CA VAL A 56 11.42 11.61 0.99
C VAL A 56 10.26 12.58 1.24
N GLY A 57 10.28 13.33 2.34
CA GLY A 57 9.25 14.31 2.65
C GLY A 57 7.95 13.70 3.17
N GLY A 58 7.99 12.48 3.71
CA GLY A 58 6.82 11.83 4.28
C GLY A 58 6.37 12.47 5.59
N VAL A 59 5.06 12.37 5.88
CA VAL A 59 4.50 12.91 7.13
C VAL A 59 4.93 12.06 8.33
N SER A 60 5.02 12.70 9.50
CA SER A 60 5.48 12.04 10.72
C SER A 60 4.53 10.95 11.25
N THR A 61 3.28 10.95 10.79
CA THR A 61 2.25 9.96 11.16
C THR A 61 2.03 8.90 10.10
N SER A 62 2.93 8.79 9.12
CA SER A 62 2.78 7.85 8.00
C SER A 62 2.76 6.39 8.45
N ASN A 63 1.85 5.62 7.88
CA ASN A 63 1.82 4.16 8.06
C ASN A 63 3.06 3.45 7.50
N HIS A 64 3.83 4.09 6.63
CA HIS A 64 5.11 3.55 6.16
C HIS A 64 6.13 3.41 7.31
N LEU A 65 6.05 4.26 8.33
CA LEU A 65 6.96 4.22 9.48
C LEU A 65 6.82 2.95 10.33
N THR A 66 5.66 2.34 10.32
CA THR A 66 5.39 1.13 11.11
C THR A 66 5.35 -0.14 10.26
N GLY A 67 5.56 -0.03 8.95
CA GLY A 67 5.45 -1.16 8.04
C GLY A 67 4.01 -1.54 7.69
N CYS A 68 3.06 -0.65 7.96
CA CYS A 68 1.63 -0.91 7.72
C CYS A 68 1.14 -0.45 6.36
N ALA A 69 2.02 0.05 5.49
CA ALA A 69 1.63 0.60 4.20
C ALA A 69 2.55 0.16 3.07
N ALA A 70 2.00 0.16 1.87
CA ALA A 70 2.74 -0.02 0.63
C ALA A 70 2.21 0.96 -0.43
N ASP A 71 3.12 1.52 -1.20
CA ASP A 71 2.79 2.29 -2.40
C ASP A 71 2.89 1.36 -3.61
N ILE A 72 1.79 1.21 -4.32
CA ILE A 72 1.62 0.25 -5.41
C ILE A 72 1.71 1.00 -6.73
N ARG A 73 2.60 0.52 -7.63
CA ARG A 73 2.66 1.03 -8.98
C ARG A 73 1.38 0.70 -9.73
N VAL A 74 0.89 1.66 -10.50
CA VAL A 74 -0.25 1.46 -11.41
C VAL A 74 0.09 1.97 -12.80
N SER A 75 -0.53 1.37 -13.81
CA SER A 75 -0.35 1.79 -15.20
C SER A 75 -1.13 3.06 -15.53
N GLY A 76 -2.07 3.43 -14.67
CA GLY A 76 -2.89 4.62 -14.83
C GLY A 76 -4.10 4.56 -13.91
N LEU A 77 -4.98 5.54 -14.06
CA LEU A 77 -6.18 5.66 -13.22
C LEU A 77 -7.09 4.42 -13.27
N PRO A 78 -7.37 3.82 -14.44
CA PRO A 78 -8.25 2.64 -14.47
C PRO A 78 -7.72 1.48 -13.62
N GLN A 79 -6.43 1.18 -13.68
CA GLN A 79 -5.85 0.12 -12.86
C GLN A 79 -5.91 0.47 -11.37
N ALA A 80 -5.61 1.73 -11.01
CA ALA A 80 -5.69 2.17 -9.62
C ALA A 80 -7.08 2.00 -9.04
N LEU A 81 -8.11 2.38 -9.80
CA LEU A 81 -9.50 2.23 -9.37
C LEU A 81 -9.92 0.76 -9.24
N ARG A 82 -9.47 -0.10 -10.16
CA ARG A 82 -9.73 -1.53 -10.08
C ARG A 82 -9.05 -2.16 -8.87
N TYR A 83 -7.80 -1.80 -8.60
CA TYR A 83 -7.12 -2.24 -7.39
C TYR A 83 -7.86 -1.81 -6.12
N ALA A 84 -8.33 -0.56 -6.07
CA ALA A 84 -9.07 -0.06 -4.92
C ALA A 84 -10.36 -0.87 -4.69
N VAL A 85 -11.12 -1.13 -5.75
CA VAL A 85 -12.36 -1.93 -5.65
C VAL A 85 -12.05 -3.37 -5.21
N LEU A 86 -11.01 -3.99 -5.77
CA LEU A 86 -10.61 -5.34 -5.37
C LEU A 86 -10.19 -5.39 -3.91
N LEU A 87 -9.48 -4.38 -3.40
CA LEU A 87 -9.11 -4.31 -2.00
C LEU A 87 -10.33 -4.17 -1.08
N MET A 88 -11.35 -3.45 -1.51
CA MET A 88 -12.61 -3.36 -0.78
C MET A 88 -13.32 -4.72 -0.74
N ASP A 89 -13.35 -5.43 -1.87
CA ASP A 89 -13.91 -6.79 -1.94
C ASP A 89 -13.13 -7.77 -1.03
N ILE A 90 -11.81 -7.62 -0.97
CA ILE A 90 -10.95 -8.44 -0.10
C ILE A 90 -11.26 -8.16 1.37
N ALA A 91 -11.46 -6.90 1.74
CA ALA A 91 -11.86 -6.52 3.10
C ALA A 91 -13.17 -7.21 3.49
N ASP A 92 -14.15 -7.19 2.60
CA ASP A 92 -15.43 -7.85 2.85
C ASP A 92 -15.26 -9.36 3.02
N ALA A 93 -14.49 -10.00 2.15
CA ALA A 93 -14.25 -11.45 2.20
C ALA A 93 -13.49 -11.86 3.46
N ARG A 94 -12.56 -11.02 3.94
CA ARG A 94 -11.80 -11.25 5.17
C ARG A 94 -12.58 -10.92 6.44
N HIS A 95 -13.68 -10.17 6.34
CA HIS A 95 -14.35 -9.56 7.49
C HIS A 95 -13.38 -8.71 8.31
N GLU A 96 -12.51 -7.98 7.62
CA GLU A 96 -11.50 -7.10 8.21
C GLU A 96 -11.56 -5.73 7.55
N ASP A 97 -11.21 -4.69 8.32
CA ASP A 97 -11.10 -3.33 7.81
C ASP A 97 -9.67 -3.05 7.37
N PHE A 98 -9.49 -2.20 6.37
CA PHE A 98 -8.21 -1.59 6.04
C PHE A 98 -8.13 -0.19 6.66
N ASP A 99 -6.91 0.36 6.74
CA ASP A 99 -6.72 1.71 7.28
C ASP A 99 -6.84 2.78 6.21
N GLU A 100 -6.14 2.62 5.09
CA GLU A 100 -6.11 3.61 4.02
C GLU A 100 -6.09 2.97 2.64
N ILE A 101 -6.88 3.51 1.73
CA ILE A 101 -6.73 3.36 0.28
C ILE A 101 -6.67 4.79 -0.27
N LEU A 102 -5.49 5.22 -0.69
CA LEU A 102 -5.26 6.58 -1.16
C LEU A 102 -4.80 6.54 -2.61
N LEU A 103 -5.55 7.19 -3.49
CA LEU A 103 -5.13 7.41 -4.87
C LEU A 103 -4.34 8.71 -4.88
N GLU A 104 -3.03 8.60 -5.07
CA GLU A 104 -2.12 9.74 -5.00
C GLU A 104 -1.58 10.08 -6.37
N ARG A 105 -1.51 11.37 -6.65
CA ARG A 105 -1.07 11.89 -7.94
C ARG A 105 -0.15 13.08 -7.76
N SER A 106 1.01 13.01 -8.42
CA SER A 106 1.93 14.14 -8.57
C SER A 106 1.87 14.65 -10.02
N ALA A 107 2.69 15.63 -10.37
CA ALA A 107 2.79 16.13 -11.73
C ALA A 107 3.24 15.04 -12.72
N SER A 108 4.02 14.05 -12.28
CA SER A 108 4.65 13.07 -13.15
C SER A 108 4.21 11.62 -12.93
N ALA A 109 3.47 11.34 -11.87
CA ALA A 109 3.15 9.95 -11.50
C ALA A 109 1.80 9.83 -10.81
N ILE A 110 1.25 8.63 -10.85
CA ILE A 110 0.08 8.21 -10.08
C ILE A 110 0.42 6.87 -9.42
N TRP A 111 -0.01 6.67 -8.18
CA TRP A 111 0.17 5.41 -7.47
C TRP A 111 -0.97 5.20 -6.49
N LEU A 112 -1.11 3.96 -6.00
CA LEU A 112 -2.09 3.62 -5.00
C LEU A 112 -1.38 3.32 -3.68
N HIS A 113 -1.67 4.09 -2.66
CA HIS A 113 -1.22 3.85 -1.30
C HIS A 113 -2.24 2.97 -0.59
N PHE A 114 -1.81 1.83 -0.08
CA PHE A 114 -2.63 0.92 0.70
C PHE A 114 -2.03 0.72 2.07
N ALA A 115 -2.86 0.81 3.11
CA ALA A 115 -2.42 0.56 4.48
C ALA A 115 -3.42 -0.31 5.23
N VAL A 116 -2.89 -1.22 6.04
CA VAL A 116 -3.67 -2.03 6.98
C VAL A 116 -2.86 -2.19 8.26
N ARG A 117 -3.51 -1.94 9.40
CA ARG A 117 -2.95 -2.05 10.74
C ARG A 117 -3.47 -3.30 11.43
N ALA A 118 -2.80 -3.70 12.52
CA ALA A 118 -3.27 -4.79 13.38
C ALA A 118 -4.64 -4.47 14.00
N SER A 119 -4.90 -3.18 14.30
CA SER A 119 -6.14 -2.68 14.88
C SER A 119 -6.33 -1.21 14.56
N ASN A 120 -7.52 -0.66 14.88
CA ASN A 120 -7.83 0.75 14.70
C ASN A 120 -7.74 1.20 13.24
N ASN A 121 -8.18 0.35 12.32
CA ASN A 121 -8.25 0.68 10.90
C ASN A 121 -9.41 1.65 10.64
N ARG A 122 -9.14 2.71 9.87
CA ARG A 122 -10.05 3.85 9.74
C ARG A 122 -10.95 3.80 8.51
N LEU A 123 -10.77 2.85 7.60
CA LEU A 123 -11.50 2.78 6.33
C LEU A 123 -11.41 4.09 5.55
N LYS A 124 -10.25 4.69 5.53
CA LYS A 124 -10.05 5.99 4.90
C LYS A 124 -9.77 5.83 3.42
N ILE A 125 -10.61 6.46 2.59
CA ILE A 125 -10.46 6.48 1.14
C ILE A 125 -10.36 7.93 0.69
N ARG A 126 -9.30 8.27 -0.07
CA ARG A 126 -9.05 9.65 -0.52
C ARG A 126 -8.44 9.67 -1.90
N PHE A 127 -8.72 10.74 -2.64
CA PHE A 127 -7.95 11.16 -3.79
C PHE A 127 -7.06 12.30 -3.35
N ILE A 128 -5.75 12.17 -3.56
CA ILE A 128 -4.76 13.16 -3.11
C ILE A 128 -3.97 13.65 -4.31
N LYS A 129 -4.07 14.94 -4.58
CA LYS A 129 -3.28 15.61 -5.61
C LYS A 129 -2.13 16.36 -4.93
N GLN A 130 -0.93 16.05 -5.32
CA GLN A 130 0.25 16.69 -4.78
C GLN A 130 0.79 17.79 -5.72
#